data_0b87b04da0b0cbc11915b3691883c91c
#
_entry.id   0b87b04da0b0cbc11915b3691883c91c
#
_cell.length_a   1.000
_cell.length_b   1.000
_cell.length_c   1.000
_cell.angle_alpha   90.00
_cell.angle_beta   90.00
_cell.angle_gamma   90.00
#
_symmetry.space_group_name_H-M   'P 1'
#
loop_
_entity.id
_entity.type
_entity.pdbx_description
1 polymer ?
#
loop_
_entity_poly.entity_id
_entity_poly.type
_entity_poly.pdbx_seq_one_letter_code
_entity_poly.pdbx_strand_id
1 'polypeptide(L)'
;MFLLTLTVFAIAKTVTPASSLPDYYADLQGKSGKSLFDAVQKVTKTGYSSLGYSGLWTAFKTTDKKSNGKVWDMYSDCSWTFGADQCGTYSDECDCYNREHSIPKSWFGGSTSGPGCDIFHLVPTDGKVNGMRSNYAFGEVSSASYSYDGAKKGSAKSITIMGGNTIAGNDGTSISGSGTVFEPRDEYKGDFARGYMGGLLKWAG
;
A
#
# COMPACT_ATOMS: atom_id res chain seq x y z
N MET A 1 16.99 4.34 1.99
CA MET A 1 16.19 3.25 2.59
C MET A 1 15.33 3.90 3.66
N PHE A 2 14.14 4.40 3.28
CA PHE A 2 13.19 4.87 4.27
C PHE A 2 12.62 3.63 4.95
N LEU A 3 13.24 3.24 6.04
CA LEU A 3 12.56 2.42 7.00
C LEU A 3 11.50 3.33 7.61
N LEU A 4 10.29 3.31 7.06
CA LEU A 4 9.13 3.78 7.78
C LEU A 4 8.96 2.77 8.93
N THR A 5 9.79 2.91 9.95
CA THR A 5 9.47 2.33 11.24
C THR A 5 8.23 3.07 11.68
N LEU A 6 7.08 2.58 11.22
CA LEU A 6 5.81 2.88 11.84
C LEU A 6 5.94 2.33 13.26
N THR A 7 6.56 3.12 14.11
CA THR A 7 6.49 2.88 15.52
C THR A 7 5.01 3.03 15.83
N VAL A 8 4.34 1.90 16.03
CA VAL A 8 2.95 1.83 16.51
C VAL A 8 2.96 2.36 17.95
N PHE A 9 3.37 3.61 18.10
CA PHE A 9 3.42 4.30 19.39
C PHE A 9 2.13 5.04 19.72
N ALA A 10 1.18 5.03 18.81
CA ALA A 10 -0.07 5.73 19.08
C ALA A 10 -1.06 4.92 19.91
N ILE A 11 -0.75 3.71 20.33
CA ILE A 11 -1.76 2.92 21.03
C ILE A 11 -1.25 2.46 22.39
N ALA A 12 -1.01 3.43 23.25
CA ALA A 12 -1.20 3.22 24.69
C ALA A 12 -2.70 3.17 25.06
N LYS A 13 -3.61 3.25 24.10
CA LYS A 13 -5.03 2.99 24.35
C LYS A 13 -5.28 1.50 24.19
N THR A 14 -5.59 0.86 25.30
CA THR A 14 -6.23 -0.46 25.31
C THR A 14 -7.39 -0.45 24.33
N VAL A 15 -7.49 -1.47 23.49
CA VAL A 15 -8.69 -1.64 22.67
C VAL A 15 -9.86 -1.83 23.64
N THR A 16 -10.63 -0.76 23.81
CA THR A 16 -11.88 -0.84 24.59
C THR A 16 -12.83 -1.77 23.86
N PRO A 17 -13.48 -2.70 24.54
CA PRO A 17 -14.47 -3.54 23.90
C PRO A 17 -15.56 -2.64 23.31
N ALA A 18 -15.63 -2.55 21.99
CA ALA A 18 -16.87 -2.17 21.37
C ALA A 18 -17.83 -3.34 21.63
N SER A 19 -19.03 -3.05 22.06
CA SER A 19 -20.05 -4.04 22.37
C SER A 19 -20.44 -4.95 21.18
N SER A 20 -19.71 -4.91 20.09
CA SER A 20 -19.96 -5.63 18.84
C SER A 20 -18.74 -5.77 17.93
N LEU A 21 -17.52 -5.97 18.49
CA LEU A 21 -16.44 -6.44 17.63
C LEU A 21 -16.83 -7.83 17.10
N PRO A 22 -16.80 -8.05 15.76
CA PRO A 22 -16.98 -9.38 15.21
C PRO A 22 -16.07 -10.39 15.92
N ASP A 23 -16.52 -11.63 16.10
CA ASP A 23 -15.74 -12.72 16.74
C ASP A 23 -14.32 -12.84 16.17
N TYR A 24 -14.15 -12.47 14.90
CA TYR A 24 -12.84 -12.41 14.25
C TYR A 24 -11.81 -11.54 14.99
N TYR A 25 -12.25 -10.50 15.69
CA TYR A 25 -11.37 -9.58 16.43
C TYR A 25 -11.42 -9.78 17.95
N ALA A 26 -12.12 -10.80 18.44
CA ALA A 26 -12.30 -11.02 19.88
C ALA A 26 -10.96 -11.14 20.62
N ASP A 27 -9.97 -11.80 20.02
CA ASP A 27 -8.63 -11.99 20.58
C ASP A 27 -7.83 -10.68 20.74
N LEU A 28 -8.29 -9.56 20.18
CA LEU A 28 -7.64 -8.26 20.31
C LEU A 28 -8.06 -7.50 21.57
N GLN A 29 -9.16 -7.89 22.19
CA GLN A 29 -9.74 -7.18 23.34
C GLN A 29 -8.77 -7.17 24.53
N GLY A 30 -8.63 -6.01 25.15
CA GLY A 30 -7.80 -5.83 26.33
C GLY A 30 -6.28 -5.85 26.07
N LYS A 31 -5.84 -6.02 24.82
CA LYS A 31 -4.41 -6.02 24.47
C LYS A 31 -3.90 -4.62 24.12
N SER A 32 -2.62 -4.39 24.33
CA SER A 32 -1.94 -3.13 23.99
C SER A 32 -0.46 -3.41 23.63
N GLY A 33 0.22 -2.44 23.01
CA GLY A 33 1.64 -2.54 22.67
C GLY A 33 1.96 -3.80 21.85
N LYS A 34 3.04 -4.48 22.22
CA LYS A 34 3.51 -5.68 21.51
C LYS A 34 2.46 -6.80 21.50
N SER A 35 1.74 -7.01 22.59
CA SER A 35 0.73 -8.07 22.68
C SER A 35 -0.44 -7.84 21.71
N LEU A 36 -0.80 -6.58 21.46
CA LEU A 36 -1.81 -6.23 20.46
C LEU A 36 -1.23 -6.46 19.05
N PHE A 37 0.00 -6.04 18.80
CA PHE A 37 0.66 -6.26 17.51
C PHE A 37 0.70 -7.75 17.15
N ASP A 38 1.17 -8.61 18.06
CA ASP A 38 1.28 -10.05 17.85
C ASP A 38 -0.12 -10.69 17.61
N ALA A 39 -1.13 -10.22 18.35
CA ALA A 39 -2.50 -10.70 18.17
C ALA A 39 -3.09 -10.28 16.82
N VAL A 40 -2.88 -9.03 16.38
CA VAL A 40 -3.29 -8.55 15.05
C VAL A 40 -2.61 -9.37 13.97
N GLN A 41 -1.30 -9.59 14.08
CA GLN A 41 -0.56 -10.40 13.11
C GLN A 41 -1.12 -11.84 13.02
N LYS A 42 -1.42 -12.45 14.16
CA LYS A 42 -2.04 -13.78 14.21
C LYS A 42 -3.41 -13.78 13.52
N VAL A 43 -4.28 -12.85 13.88
CA VAL A 43 -5.64 -12.75 13.33
C VAL A 43 -5.60 -12.53 11.82
N THR A 44 -4.77 -11.63 11.34
CA THR A 44 -4.67 -11.31 9.89
C THR A 44 -4.06 -12.44 9.06
N LYS A 45 -3.29 -13.34 9.67
CA LYS A 45 -2.77 -14.57 9.02
C LYS A 45 -3.74 -15.75 9.11
N THR A 46 -4.66 -15.74 10.09
CA THR A 46 -5.60 -16.84 10.28
C THR A 46 -6.59 -16.92 9.12
N GLY A 47 -6.68 -18.08 8.48
CA GLY A 47 -7.53 -18.28 7.32
C GLY A 47 -7.03 -17.64 6.03
N TYR A 48 -5.84 -17.02 6.03
CA TYR A 48 -5.26 -16.52 4.79
C TYR A 48 -5.00 -17.67 3.82
N SER A 49 -5.53 -17.52 2.61
CA SER A 49 -5.25 -18.41 1.48
C SER A 49 -4.72 -17.58 0.32
N SER A 50 -3.56 -17.96 -0.20
CA SER A 50 -2.99 -17.28 -1.36
C SER A 50 -3.79 -17.60 -2.61
N LEU A 51 -4.18 -16.57 -3.34
CA LEU A 51 -4.78 -16.70 -4.68
C LEU A 51 -3.75 -17.11 -5.74
N GLY A 52 -2.47 -17.08 -5.39
CA GLY A 52 -1.37 -17.13 -6.34
C GLY A 52 -1.31 -15.89 -7.23
N TYR A 53 -0.16 -15.64 -7.81
CA TYR A 53 0.05 -14.41 -8.59
C TYR A 53 -0.88 -14.29 -9.81
N SER A 54 -1.19 -15.41 -10.46
CA SER A 54 -2.15 -15.44 -11.60
C SER A 54 -3.59 -15.22 -11.15
N GLY A 55 -3.97 -15.69 -9.95
CA GLY A 55 -5.32 -15.55 -9.41
C GLY A 55 -5.73 -14.10 -9.10
N LEU A 56 -4.74 -13.21 -8.93
CA LEU A 56 -4.99 -11.77 -8.73
C LEU A 56 -5.80 -11.15 -9.88
N TRP A 57 -5.58 -11.58 -11.11
CA TRP A 57 -6.36 -11.10 -12.26
C TRP A 57 -7.86 -11.36 -12.11
N THR A 58 -8.21 -12.48 -11.49
CA THR A 58 -9.61 -12.82 -11.22
C THR A 58 -10.14 -12.05 -10.00
N ALA A 59 -9.33 -11.92 -8.96
CA ALA A 59 -9.71 -11.20 -7.75
C ALA A 59 -10.06 -9.74 -8.05
N PHE A 60 -9.28 -9.05 -8.85
CA PHE A 60 -9.51 -7.65 -9.24
C PHE A 60 -10.88 -7.40 -9.87
N LYS A 61 -11.47 -8.40 -10.51
CA LYS A 61 -12.84 -8.30 -11.05
C LYS A 61 -13.91 -8.06 -9.98
N THR A 62 -13.56 -8.30 -8.73
CA THR A 62 -14.46 -8.10 -7.58
C THR A 62 -13.95 -7.01 -6.66
N THR A 63 -12.64 -7.01 -6.35
CA THR A 63 -12.04 -6.10 -5.37
C THR A 63 -11.81 -4.69 -5.94
N ASP A 64 -11.48 -4.60 -7.24
CA ASP A 64 -11.01 -3.36 -7.88
C ASP A 64 -11.87 -3.00 -9.10
N LYS A 65 -13.18 -3.11 -8.94
CA LYS A 65 -14.15 -2.81 -9.99
C LYS A 65 -14.92 -1.53 -9.69
N LYS A 66 -14.87 -0.57 -10.61
CA LYS A 66 -15.72 0.63 -10.59
C LYS A 66 -17.19 0.26 -10.82
N SER A 67 -18.12 1.14 -10.44
CA SER A 67 -19.56 0.93 -10.64
C SER A 67 -19.96 0.74 -12.11
N ASN A 68 -19.19 1.29 -13.05
CA ASN A 68 -19.37 1.14 -14.49
C ASN A 68 -18.77 -0.18 -15.04
N GLY A 69 -18.28 -1.08 -14.18
CA GLY A 69 -17.69 -2.36 -14.55
C GLY A 69 -16.24 -2.32 -15.01
N LYS A 70 -15.63 -1.14 -15.08
CA LYS A 70 -14.23 -0.97 -15.46
C LYS A 70 -13.28 -1.20 -14.27
N VAL A 71 -12.00 -1.41 -14.57
CA VAL A 71 -10.95 -1.56 -13.58
C VAL A 71 -10.79 -0.27 -12.79
N TRP A 72 -10.60 -0.38 -11.49
CA TRP A 72 -10.25 0.73 -10.62
C TRP A 72 -8.73 0.88 -10.57
N ASP A 73 -8.22 1.76 -11.39
CA ASP A 73 -6.81 2.15 -11.40
C ASP A 73 -6.58 3.32 -10.45
N MET A 74 -5.65 3.18 -9.52
CA MET A 74 -5.32 4.24 -8.55
C MET A 74 -4.17 5.14 -9.02
N TYR A 75 -3.56 4.85 -10.18
CA TYR A 75 -2.46 5.65 -10.73
C TYR A 75 -2.88 6.50 -11.91
N SER A 76 -3.96 6.14 -12.61
CA SER A 76 -4.41 6.88 -13.79
C SER A 76 -5.94 6.89 -13.93
N ASP A 77 -6.43 7.75 -14.81
CA ASP A 77 -7.84 7.79 -15.23
C ASP A 77 -8.12 6.94 -16.46
N CYS A 78 -7.15 6.14 -16.90
CA CYS A 78 -7.33 5.23 -18.03
C CYS A 78 -8.50 4.27 -17.79
N SER A 79 -9.18 3.91 -18.84
CA SER A 79 -10.38 3.08 -18.78
C SER A 79 -10.12 1.66 -19.28
N TRP A 80 -9.98 0.72 -18.36
CA TRP A 80 -9.63 -0.66 -18.63
C TRP A 80 -10.80 -1.62 -18.59
N THR A 81 -10.76 -2.63 -19.45
CA THR A 81 -11.68 -3.78 -19.43
C THR A 81 -10.94 -5.00 -18.85
N PHE A 82 -11.52 -5.63 -17.84
CA PHE A 82 -10.94 -6.82 -17.24
C PHE A 82 -10.71 -7.93 -18.28
N GLY A 83 -9.51 -8.47 -18.30
CA GLY A 83 -9.10 -9.56 -19.18
C GLY A 83 -8.64 -9.11 -20.56
N ALA A 84 -9.21 -8.03 -21.12
CA ALA A 84 -8.85 -7.54 -22.45
C ALA A 84 -7.59 -6.66 -22.42
N ASP A 85 -7.50 -5.76 -21.44
CA ASP A 85 -6.46 -4.73 -21.40
C ASP A 85 -5.34 -5.06 -20.39
N GLN A 86 -5.14 -6.35 -20.08
CA GLN A 86 -4.00 -6.81 -19.26
C GLN A 86 -2.70 -6.65 -20.03
N CYS A 87 -1.66 -6.14 -19.37
CA CYS A 87 -0.37 -5.93 -20.01
C CYS A 87 0.28 -7.20 -20.54
N GLY A 88 0.67 -7.15 -21.81
CA GLY A 88 1.78 -7.88 -22.37
C GLY A 88 3.01 -6.97 -22.38
N THR A 89 3.15 -6.19 -23.44
CA THR A 89 4.14 -5.11 -23.58
C THR A 89 3.41 -3.77 -23.58
N TYR A 90 4.09 -2.73 -23.12
CA TYR A 90 3.60 -1.35 -23.17
C TYR A 90 4.74 -0.39 -23.46
N SER A 91 4.43 0.75 -24.04
CA SER A 91 5.35 1.86 -24.26
C SER A 91 4.85 3.15 -23.61
N ASP A 92 3.55 3.37 -23.65
CA ASP A 92 2.92 4.60 -23.22
C ASP A 92 1.85 4.37 -22.13
N GLU A 93 1.42 5.46 -21.50
CA GLU A 93 0.30 5.46 -20.59
C GLU A 93 -0.98 5.09 -21.33
N CYS A 94 -1.89 4.43 -20.65
CA CYS A 94 -3.13 3.89 -21.20
C CYS A 94 -2.97 2.77 -22.25
N ASP A 95 -1.82 2.16 -22.39
CA ASP A 95 -1.67 0.97 -23.25
C ASP A 95 -2.30 -0.26 -22.62
N CYS A 96 -2.10 -0.46 -21.31
CA CYS A 96 -2.61 -1.62 -20.59
C CYS A 96 -2.48 -1.46 -19.06
N TYR A 97 -3.15 -2.32 -18.28
CA TYR A 97 -2.97 -2.36 -16.83
C TYR A 97 -2.24 -3.63 -16.38
N ASN A 98 -1.48 -3.51 -15.31
CA ASN A 98 -0.77 -4.63 -14.69
C ASN A 98 -1.06 -4.72 -13.19
N ARG A 99 -0.29 -5.56 -12.47
CA ARG A 99 -0.42 -5.80 -11.03
C ARG A 99 0.66 -5.01 -10.31
N GLU A 100 0.28 -3.90 -9.71
CA GLU A 100 1.18 -3.09 -8.90
C GLU A 100 1.37 -3.69 -7.51
N HIS A 101 2.62 -3.84 -7.11
CA HIS A 101 3.00 -4.07 -5.73
C HIS A 101 3.22 -2.72 -5.05
N SER A 102 2.21 -2.17 -4.41
CA SER A 102 2.34 -0.86 -3.73
C SER A 102 3.44 -0.89 -2.67
N ILE A 103 3.60 -2.00 -1.94
CA ILE A 103 4.86 -2.32 -1.24
C ILE A 103 5.76 -3.01 -2.25
N PRO A 104 6.90 -2.40 -2.65
CA PRO A 104 7.74 -2.95 -3.69
C PRO A 104 8.15 -4.40 -3.44
N LYS A 105 7.97 -5.25 -4.43
CA LYS A 105 8.33 -6.67 -4.34
C LYS A 105 9.79 -6.88 -3.92
N SER A 106 10.70 -6.01 -4.36
CA SER A 106 12.11 -6.05 -4.00
C SER A 106 12.37 -5.89 -2.49
N TRP A 107 11.43 -5.32 -1.74
CA TRP A 107 11.59 -5.09 -0.30
C TRP A 107 11.38 -6.36 0.53
N PHE A 108 10.74 -7.38 -0.04
CA PHE A 108 10.53 -8.68 0.59
C PHE A 108 11.09 -9.84 -0.26
N GLY A 109 12.23 -9.62 -0.92
CA GLY A 109 12.99 -10.68 -1.60
C GLY A 109 12.49 -11.05 -3.00
N GLY A 110 11.59 -10.28 -3.60
CA GLY A 110 11.14 -10.48 -4.98
C GLY A 110 10.10 -11.59 -5.18
N SER A 111 9.63 -12.20 -4.09
CA SER A 111 8.69 -13.32 -4.15
C SER A 111 7.33 -12.90 -4.73
N THR A 112 6.69 -13.83 -5.43
CA THR A 112 5.28 -13.73 -5.86
C THR A 112 4.38 -14.68 -5.06
N SER A 113 4.81 -15.04 -3.84
CA SER A 113 4.02 -15.76 -2.84
C SER A 113 3.96 -14.96 -1.54
N GLY A 114 3.13 -15.38 -0.60
CA GLY A 114 2.97 -14.65 0.66
C GLY A 114 2.60 -13.18 0.42
N PRO A 115 3.44 -12.22 0.88
CA PRO A 115 3.18 -10.80 0.65
C PRO A 115 3.08 -10.45 -0.84
N GLY A 116 3.79 -11.16 -1.72
CA GLY A 116 3.74 -10.94 -3.16
C GLY A 116 2.43 -11.33 -3.86
N CYS A 117 1.46 -11.85 -3.12
CA CYS A 117 0.11 -12.20 -3.60
C CYS A 117 -1.00 -11.64 -2.70
N ASP A 118 -0.67 -10.71 -1.80
CA ASP A 118 -1.65 -10.16 -0.87
C ASP A 118 -2.41 -8.99 -1.50
N ILE A 119 -3.69 -9.19 -1.77
CA ILE A 119 -4.57 -8.22 -2.42
C ILE A 119 -4.73 -6.90 -1.64
N PHE A 120 -4.37 -6.84 -0.36
CA PHE A 120 -4.44 -5.61 0.43
C PHE A 120 -3.41 -4.55 0.02
N HIS A 121 -2.38 -4.93 -0.72
CA HIS A 121 -1.41 -3.99 -1.27
C HIS A 121 -1.10 -4.23 -2.75
N LEU A 122 -1.72 -5.24 -3.36
CA LEU A 122 -1.66 -5.44 -4.80
C LEU A 122 -2.91 -4.89 -5.46
N VAL A 123 -2.72 -3.97 -6.38
CA VAL A 123 -3.80 -3.27 -7.07
C VAL A 123 -3.53 -3.24 -8.58
N PRO A 124 -4.59 -3.21 -9.42
CA PRO A 124 -4.40 -3.01 -10.84
C PRO A 124 -4.07 -1.54 -11.11
N THR A 125 -3.05 -1.28 -11.91
CA THR A 125 -2.65 0.08 -12.31
C THR A 125 -2.15 0.12 -13.73
N ASP A 126 -2.16 1.32 -14.31
CA ASP A 126 -1.48 1.60 -15.59
C ASP A 126 -0.06 1.01 -15.60
N GLY A 127 0.25 0.25 -16.67
CA GLY A 127 1.53 -0.45 -16.81
C GLY A 127 2.71 0.49 -16.88
N LYS A 128 2.56 1.61 -17.62
CA LYS A 128 3.62 2.61 -17.78
C LYS A 128 3.86 3.38 -16.49
N VAL A 129 2.80 3.85 -15.84
CA VAL A 129 2.91 4.59 -14.56
C VAL A 129 3.52 3.69 -13.49
N ASN A 130 3.12 2.41 -13.43
CA ASN A 130 3.76 1.42 -12.55
C ASN A 130 5.26 1.24 -12.88
N GLY A 131 5.61 1.15 -14.16
CA GLY A 131 7.01 1.12 -14.59
C GLY A 131 7.79 2.36 -14.16
N MET A 132 7.19 3.54 -14.26
CA MET A 132 7.79 4.80 -13.80
C MET A 132 7.90 4.88 -12.28
N ARG A 133 6.94 4.28 -11.54
CA ARG A 133 7.03 4.12 -10.10
C ARG A 133 8.17 3.19 -9.70
N SER A 134 8.40 2.11 -10.43
CA SER A 134 9.48 1.16 -10.15
C SER A 134 9.40 0.63 -8.70
N ASN A 135 10.48 0.73 -7.93
CA ASN A 135 10.54 0.37 -6.51
C ASN A 135 10.80 1.58 -5.59
N TYR A 136 10.55 2.77 -6.08
CA TYR A 136 10.68 3.98 -5.27
C TYR A 136 9.67 3.95 -4.11
N ALA A 137 10.09 4.46 -2.95
CA ALA A 137 9.18 4.66 -1.84
C ALA A 137 8.09 5.68 -2.20
N PHE A 138 6.92 5.55 -1.59
CA PHE A 138 5.94 6.62 -1.63
C PHE A 138 6.40 7.80 -0.78
N GLY A 139 6.12 9.01 -1.27
CA GLY A 139 6.45 10.26 -0.58
C GLY A 139 5.95 11.46 -1.36
N GLU A 140 5.94 12.62 -0.73
CA GLU A 140 5.62 13.87 -1.39
C GLU A 140 6.76 14.30 -2.31
N VAL A 141 6.42 14.78 -3.50
CA VAL A 141 7.38 15.25 -4.51
C VAL A 141 7.52 16.77 -4.45
N SER A 142 8.75 17.26 -4.30
CA SER A 142 9.07 18.70 -4.38
C SER A 142 9.32 19.18 -5.79
N SER A 143 9.93 18.34 -6.63
CA SER A 143 10.22 18.62 -8.03
C SER A 143 10.04 17.35 -8.84
N ALA A 144 9.04 17.35 -9.71
CA ALA A 144 8.69 16.18 -10.51
C ALA A 144 9.60 16.06 -11.74
N SER A 145 10.14 14.86 -11.96
CA SER A 145 10.79 14.44 -13.21
C SER A 145 9.84 13.65 -14.12
N TYR A 146 8.70 13.21 -13.57
CA TYR A 146 7.61 12.54 -14.28
C TYR A 146 6.29 12.88 -13.60
N SER A 147 5.23 13.05 -14.40
CA SER A 147 3.88 13.29 -13.88
C SER A 147 2.86 12.76 -14.88
N TYR A 148 1.85 12.07 -14.37
CA TYR A 148 0.71 11.59 -15.15
C TYR A 148 -0.54 11.49 -14.25
N ASP A 149 -1.66 12.07 -14.67
CA ASP A 149 -2.96 12.06 -13.97
C ASP A 149 -2.88 12.35 -12.45
N GLY A 150 -1.98 13.22 -12.04
CA GLY A 150 -1.78 13.57 -10.63
C GLY A 150 -0.77 12.69 -9.89
N ALA A 151 -0.40 11.51 -10.42
CA ALA A 151 0.74 10.75 -9.93
C ALA A 151 2.05 11.41 -10.37
N LYS A 152 3.07 11.39 -9.50
CA LYS A 152 4.35 12.05 -9.77
C LYS A 152 5.53 11.20 -9.32
N LYS A 153 6.65 11.36 -9.99
CA LYS A 153 7.96 10.86 -9.53
C LYS A 153 8.96 11.99 -9.55
N GLY A 154 9.77 12.10 -8.53
CA GLY A 154 10.76 13.17 -8.47
C GLY A 154 11.48 13.23 -7.14
N SER A 155 12.09 14.38 -6.87
CA SER A 155 12.83 14.63 -5.63
C SER A 155 11.86 14.65 -4.44
N ALA A 156 12.23 13.95 -3.38
CA ALA A 156 11.43 13.92 -2.15
C ALA A 156 11.32 15.31 -1.50
N LYS A 157 10.13 15.61 -1.01
CA LYS A 157 9.85 16.79 -0.20
C LYS A 157 10.07 16.45 1.28
N SER A 158 10.64 17.39 2.03
CA SER A 158 10.61 17.32 3.49
C SER A 158 9.20 17.62 3.99
N ILE A 159 8.72 16.82 4.94
CA ILE A 159 7.40 16.96 5.53
C ILE A 159 7.50 17.22 7.03
N THR A 160 6.62 18.07 7.53
CA THR A 160 6.46 18.29 8.97
C THR A 160 5.32 17.42 9.48
N ILE A 161 5.56 16.69 10.56
CA ILE A 161 4.55 15.86 11.19
C ILE A 161 3.87 16.69 12.28
N MET A 162 2.57 16.87 12.14
CA MET A 162 1.76 17.54 13.14
C MET A 162 1.59 16.64 14.38
N GLY A 163 1.79 17.19 15.58
CA GLY A 163 1.44 16.53 16.82
C GLY A 163 2.59 16.03 17.70
N GLY A 164 3.83 16.34 17.40
CA GLY A 164 4.96 16.09 18.32
C GLY A 164 5.24 14.63 18.66
N ASN A 165 4.82 13.68 17.83
CA ASN A 165 5.12 12.28 18.03
C ASN A 165 6.51 11.96 17.47
N THR A 166 7.36 11.37 18.29
CA THR A 166 8.69 10.94 17.86
C THR A 166 8.56 9.80 16.86
N ILE A 167 9.09 9.98 15.67
CA ILE A 167 9.31 8.91 14.70
C ILE A 167 10.78 8.54 14.78
N ALA A 168 11.08 7.25 14.85
CA ALA A 168 12.39 6.67 15.09
C ALA A 168 13.59 7.55 14.68
N GLY A 169 14.31 8.09 15.65
CA GLY A 169 15.49 8.91 15.44
C GLY A 169 15.24 10.36 15.04
N ASN A 170 14.01 10.80 15.03
CA ASN A 170 13.61 12.17 14.73
C ASN A 170 12.80 12.72 15.92
N ASP A 171 12.92 14.02 16.19
CA ASP A 171 12.13 14.70 17.23
C ASP A 171 10.64 14.80 16.94
N GLY A 172 10.21 14.26 15.80
CA GLY A 172 8.82 14.18 15.38
C GLY A 172 8.27 15.46 14.76
N THR A 173 9.06 16.50 14.62
CA THR A 173 8.61 17.76 14.04
C THR A 173 8.77 17.84 12.54
N SER A 174 9.75 17.13 11.98
CA SER A 174 9.95 17.06 10.55
C SER A 174 10.65 15.78 10.11
N ILE A 175 10.33 15.31 8.92
CA ILE A 175 11.05 14.25 8.21
C ILE A 175 11.71 14.90 6.99
N SER A 176 13.04 14.81 6.93
CA SER A 176 13.78 15.23 5.75
C SER A 176 13.58 14.22 4.62
N GLY A 177 13.02 14.69 3.50
CA GLY A 177 12.95 13.91 2.28
C GLY A 177 14.29 13.99 1.52
N SER A 178 14.81 12.84 1.13
CA SER A 178 15.97 12.74 0.26
C SER A 178 15.81 11.64 -0.77
N GLY A 179 16.43 11.84 -1.94
CA GLY A 179 16.36 10.90 -3.04
C GLY A 179 15.09 11.03 -3.87
N THR A 180 14.86 10.03 -4.71
CA THR A 180 13.68 9.95 -5.58
C THR A 180 12.56 9.18 -4.89
N VAL A 181 11.34 9.73 -4.95
CA VAL A 181 10.11 9.11 -4.46
C VAL A 181 9.04 9.11 -5.55
N PHE A 182 8.01 8.31 -5.33
CA PHE A 182 6.79 8.35 -6.11
C PHE A 182 5.65 8.89 -5.22
N GLU A 183 4.94 9.87 -5.71
CA GLU A 183 3.75 10.45 -5.08
C GLU A 183 2.53 9.92 -5.82
N PRO A 184 1.71 9.07 -5.19
CA PRO A 184 0.44 8.64 -5.78
C PRO A 184 -0.54 9.80 -5.79
N ARG A 185 -1.62 9.65 -6.56
CA ARG A 185 -2.71 10.63 -6.62
C ARG A 185 -3.24 10.94 -5.22
N ASP A 186 -3.54 12.19 -4.95
CA ASP A 186 -3.92 12.67 -3.61
C ASP A 186 -5.09 11.89 -3.02
N GLU A 187 -6.08 11.57 -3.83
CA GLU A 187 -7.30 10.85 -3.44
C GLU A 187 -7.03 9.43 -2.94
N TYR A 188 -5.93 8.79 -3.36
CA TYR A 188 -5.57 7.41 -3.00
C TYR A 188 -4.42 7.29 -2.00
N LYS A 189 -3.82 8.39 -1.56
CA LYS A 189 -2.73 8.38 -0.56
C LYS A 189 -3.13 7.64 0.73
N GLY A 190 -4.37 7.87 1.18
CA GLY A 190 -4.92 7.18 2.34
C GLY A 190 -5.07 5.67 2.14
N ASP A 191 -5.49 5.24 0.96
CA ASP A 191 -5.64 3.82 0.63
C ASP A 191 -4.29 3.11 0.60
N PHE A 192 -3.30 3.68 -0.04
CA PHE A 192 -1.94 3.16 -0.03
C PHE A 192 -1.34 3.12 1.39
N ALA A 193 -1.56 4.16 2.20
CA ALA A 193 -1.11 4.16 3.60
C ALA A 193 -1.75 3.02 4.41
N ARG A 194 -3.03 2.76 4.25
CA ARG A 194 -3.73 1.61 4.87
C ARG A 194 -3.17 0.27 4.37
N GLY A 195 -2.90 0.14 3.07
CA GLY A 195 -2.27 -1.04 2.48
C GLY A 195 -0.88 -1.32 3.08
N TYR A 196 -0.06 -0.27 3.26
CA TYR A 196 1.25 -0.39 3.91
C TYR A 196 1.14 -0.81 5.38
N MET A 197 0.22 -0.20 6.14
CA MET A 197 -0.01 -0.59 7.54
C MET A 197 -0.48 -2.04 7.65
N GLY A 198 -1.41 -2.47 6.79
CA GLY A 198 -1.89 -3.84 6.74
C GLY A 198 -0.79 -4.83 6.39
N GLY A 199 0.02 -4.52 5.38
CA GLY A 199 1.17 -5.33 4.98
C GLY A 199 2.22 -5.45 6.08
N LEU A 200 2.54 -4.34 6.75
CA LEU A 200 3.46 -4.33 7.89
C LEU A 200 2.93 -5.20 9.04
N LEU A 201 1.67 -5.01 9.43
CA LEU A 201 1.06 -5.77 10.52
C LEU A 201 0.99 -7.26 10.22
N LYS A 202 0.72 -7.64 8.98
CA LYS A 202 0.55 -9.04 8.58
C LYS A 202 1.88 -9.75 8.34
N TRP A 203 2.85 -9.08 7.72
CA TRP A 203 4.04 -9.74 7.15
C TRP A 203 5.36 -9.37 7.83
N ALA A 204 5.38 -8.40 8.76
CA ALA A 204 6.57 -8.12 9.56
C ALA A 204 6.90 -9.29 10.49
N GLY A 205 8.20 -9.70 10.51
CA GLY A 205 8.68 -10.81 11.34
C GLY A 205 9.68 -11.66 10.64
#